data_ef7feb88710751cad3431f8240859367
#
_entry.id   ef7feb88710751cad3431f8240859367
#
_cell.length_a   1.000
_cell.length_b   1.000
_cell.length_c   1.000
_cell.angle_alpha   90.00
_cell.angle_beta   90.00
_cell.angle_gamma   90.00
#
_symmetry.space_group_name_H-M   'P 1'
#
loop_
_entity.id
_entity.type
_entity.pdbx_description
1 polymer ?
#
loop_
_entity_poly.entity_id
_entity_poly.type
_entity_poly.pdbx_seq_one_letter_code
_entity_poly.pdbx_strand_id
1 'polypeptide(L)'
;MTKTDVVVVGGGHNGLTCAAYLAAAGLKVTVLERRSVVGGAAVTEEFHPGFRNSVASYTVSLLNPKVIRDLELHRHGLKVVERKMSNFLPLEGDSFSVGDGVTKAEVARFSTRDAERLDAYGDRLERIADVLRELVLMTPPNLVEGGLAQAVPELLKSAALGKRLNRLDMTGKRDLLALFSQSAGDWLDGWFESAPIKAAYGFDGVVGNYASPYTPGSAYVLLHHVFGEVNGKKGAWGHAIGGMGAITQAMAACCRERGVEIRTGAGVAEVLTRGGRATGVVTEAGETIQARAVVSNLHPRLLFESLVDPGVQPADFRERIGRFRSGSGTFRMNVALSELPRFTVKPEAGDHLTAGIIIAPSLAYMDRAYMDARTHGWSKEPIVEMLIPSTLDDSLAPAGQHVASLFCQHVAPVLPDGRCWDDHRDEVADLMIDTVDRHAPGFKGSVLGRQVLSPLDLERTFGLVGGDIMHGNLSLDQMFSARPVLGAGDYRTPVAGLYQCGAGTHPGGGVTGAPGHNAAREVLRDAKRRRF
;
A
#
# COMPACT_ATOMS: atom_id res chain seq x y z
N MET A 1 -15.10 7.70 33.17
CA MET A 1 -14.85 6.62 32.17
C MET A 1 -15.70 6.91 30.95
N THR A 2 -15.08 7.16 29.83
CA THR A 2 -15.77 7.36 28.54
C THR A 2 -16.27 6.00 28.04
N LYS A 3 -17.52 5.93 27.56
CA LYS A 3 -18.14 4.69 27.07
C LYS A 3 -18.58 4.88 25.63
N THR A 4 -18.14 3.98 24.76
CA THR A 4 -18.49 3.91 23.34
C THR A 4 -18.90 2.48 22.96
N ASP A 5 -19.54 2.26 21.82
CA ASP A 5 -19.80 0.89 21.36
C ASP A 5 -18.54 0.26 20.78
N VAL A 6 -17.78 1.02 19.98
CA VAL A 6 -16.58 0.54 19.31
C VAL A 6 -15.45 1.58 19.44
N VAL A 7 -14.26 1.13 19.86
CA VAL A 7 -13.01 1.87 19.71
C VAL A 7 -12.28 1.38 18.48
N VAL A 8 -11.85 2.30 17.63
CA VAL A 8 -10.94 2.02 16.50
C VAL A 8 -9.56 2.56 16.85
N VAL A 9 -8.57 1.68 16.90
CA VAL A 9 -7.18 2.01 17.21
C VAL A 9 -6.41 2.26 15.92
N GLY A 10 -5.97 3.50 15.72
CA GLY A 10 -5.28 3.99 14.53
C GLY A 10 -6.22 4.63 13.51
N GLY A 11 -6.00 5.94 13.26
CA GLY A 11 -6.76 6.79 12.34
C GLY A 11 -6.24 6.77 10.90
N GLY A 12 -5.63 5.68 10.43
CA GLY A 12 -5.27 5.50 9.03
C GLY A 12 -6.50 5.24 8.15
N HIS A 13 -6.33 5.25 6.82
CA HIS A 13 -7.42 5.12 5.85
C HIS A 13 -8.37 3.93 6.08
N ASN A 14 -7.85 2.76 6.48
CA ASN A 14 -8.67 1.59 6.78
C ASN A 14 -9.44 1.73 8.10
N GLY A 15 -8.82 2.31 9.14
CA GLY A 15 -9.48 2.62 10.41
C GLY A 15 -10.63 3.61 10.23
N LEU A 16 -10.40 4.70 9.48
CA LEU A 16 -11.43 5.69 9.14
C LEU A 16 -12.55 5.08 8.30
N THR A 17 -12.21 4.25 7.30
CA THR A 17 -13.21 3.51 6.51
C THR A 17 -14.07 2.62 7.41
N CYS A 18 -13.45 1.83 8.29
CA CYS A 18 -14.17 0.97 9.23
C CYS A 18 -15.10 1.78 10.14
N ALA A 19 -14.59 2.85 10.75
CA ALA A 19 -15.36 3.74 11.62
C ALA A 19 -16.58 4.34 10.92
N ALA A 20 -16.41 4.81 9.68
CA ALA A 20 -17.49 5.38 8.88
C ALA A 20 -18.62 4.38 8.60
N TYR A 21 -18.31 3.11 8.27
CA TYR A 21 -19.31 2.06 8.06
C TYR A 21 -20.01 1.65 9.37
N LEU A 22 -19.28 1.58 10.48
CA LEU A 22 -19.85 1.25 11.79
C LEU A 22 -20.80 2.35 12.28
N ALA A 23 -20.39 3.61 12.14
CA ALA A 23 -21.24 4.76 12.51
C ALA A 23 -22.49 4.86 11.62
N ALA A 24 -22.38 4.61 10.32
CA ALA A 24 -23.54 4.55 9.41
C ALA A 24 -24.56 3.47 9.79
N ALA A 25 -24.12 2.44 10.51
CA ALA A 25 -25.01 1.41 11.07
C ALA A 25 -25.56 1.74 12.47
N GLY A 26 -25.34 2.96 12.99
CA GLY A 26 -25.87 3.46 14.25
C GLY A 26 -25.03 3.13 15.50
N LEU A 27 -23.80 2.63 15.35
CA LEU A 27 -22.90 2.41 16.47
C LEU A 27 -22.19 3.71 16.87
N LYS A 28 -22.03 3.92 18.18
CA LYS A 28 -21.17 4.98 18.71
C LYS A 28 -19.70 4.56 18.57
N VAL A 29 -18.93 5.31 17.78
CA VAL A 29 -17.54 4.98 17.43
C VAL A 29 -16.60 6.08 17.88
N THR A 30 -15.49 5.70 18.51
CA THR A 30 -14.37 6.59 18.82
C THR A 30 -13.11 6.08 18.12
N VAL A 31 -12.46 6.91 17.32
CA VAL A 31 -11.16 6.65 16.68
C VAL A 31 -10.06 7.29 17.51
N LEU A 32 -9.03 6.53 17.84
CA LEU A 32 -7.84 6.98 18.56
C LEU A 32 -6.63 6.96 17.64
N GLU A 33 -6.02 8.11 17.42
CA GLU A 33 -4.82 8.26 16.58
C GLU A 33 -3.67 8.82 17.42
N ARG A 34 -2.51 8.16 17.37
CA ARG A 34 -1.32 8.56 18.13
C ARG A 34 -0.76 9.91 17.69
N ARG A 35 -0.73 10.15 16.36
CA ARG A 35 -0.23 11.40 15.80
C ARG A 35 -1.23 12.53 15.97
N SER A 36 -0.78 13.77 15.77
CA SER A 36 -1.63 14.98 15.79
C SER A 36 -2.55 15.08 14.56
N VAL A 37 -2.35 14.23 13.54
CA VAL A 37 -3.09 14.21 12.29
C VAL A 37 -3.48 12.78 11.95
N VAL A 38 -4.71 12.59 11.43
CA VAL A 38 -5.16 11.31 10.90
C VAL A 38 -4.57 11.05 9.52
N GLY A 39 -4.52 9.76 9.13
CA GLY A 39 -4.11 9.36 7.78
C GLY A 39 -3.11 8.20 7.78
N GLY A 40 -2.38 8.00 8.87
CA GLY A 40 -1.32 7.00 8.93
C GLY A 40 -0.29 7.25 7.83
N ALA A 41 -0.01 6.23 6.99
CA ALA A 41 0.91 6.35 5.86
C ALA A 41 0.35 7.20 4.69
N ALA A 42 -0.96 7.48 4.65
CA ALA A 42 -1.61 8.32 3.64
C ALA A 42 -1.87 9.72 4.23
N VAL A 43 -0.79 10.46 4.49
CA VAL A 43 -0.79 11.81 5.05
C VAL A 43 0.01 12.75 4.15
N THR A 44 -0.39 14.02 4.10
CA THR A 44 0.34 15.10 3.44
C THR A 44 0.80 16.09 4.49
N GLU A 45 2.08 16.39 4.52
CA GLU A 45 2.67 17.31 5.50
C GLU A 45 3.63 18.29 4.82
N GLU A 46 3.85 19.42 5.47
CA GLU A 46 4.92 20.33 5.11
C GLU A 46 6.26 19.73 5.58
N PHE A 47 7.19 19.57 4.65
CA PHE A 47 8.49 18.96 4.93
C PHE A 47 9.66 19.95 4.77
N HIS A 48 9.39 21.08 4.10
CA HIS A 48 10.27 22.22 3.96
C HIS A 48 9.39 23.47 3.89
N PRO A 49 9.82 24.65 4.38
CA PRO A 49 8.98 25.85 4.40
C PRO A 49 8.33 26.15 3.05
N GLY A 50 6.99 26.12 3.00
CA GLY A 50 6.19 26.31 1.80
C GLY A 50 6.04 25.07 0.89
N PHE A 51 6.70 23.95 1.20
CA PHE A 51 6.64 22.73 0.40
C PHE A 51 5.93 21.62 1.17
N ARG A 52 4.89 21.08 0.56
CA ARG A 52 4.08 19.99 1.12
C ARG A 52 4.10 18.79 0.19
N ASN A 53 4.08 17.59 0.75
CA ASN A 53 3.92 16.39 -0.05
C ASN A 53 3.33 15.22 0.76
N SER A 54 2.90 14.23 0.02
CA SER A 54 2.56 12.91 0.56
C SER A 54 3.79 12.26 1.18
N VAL A 55 3.70 11.87 2.46
CA VAL A 55 4.90 11.47 3.21
C VAL A 55 5.34 10.05 2.87
N ALA A 56 4.47 9.05 3.00
CA ALA A 56 4.81 7.66 2.74
C ALA A 56 4.12 7.12 1.48
N SER A 57 2.80 7.02 1.47
CA SER A 57 2.00 6.74 0.28
C SER A 57 1.98 7.97 -0.64
N TYR A 58 2.10 7.80 -1.96
CA TYR A 58 2.41 8.93 -2.86
C TYR A 58 1.58 9.01 -4.15
N THR A 59 0.79 7.99 -4.48
CA THR A 59 0.00 7.93 -5.70
C THR A 59 -1.34 7.23 -5.50
N VAL A 60 -2.34 7.58 -6.31
CA VAL A 60 -3.68 7.00 -6.27
C VAL A 60 -3.86 6.02 -7.41
N SER A 61 -4.22 4.78 -7.10
CA SER A 61 -4.68 3.79 -8.08
C SER A 61 -5.69 2.83 -7.46
N LEU A 62 -5.41 2.32 -6.26
CA LEU A 62 -6.11 1.19 -5.65
C LEU A 62 -7.27 1.57 -4.73
N LEU A 63 -7.57 2.87 -4.54
CA LEU A 63 -8.68 3.30 -3.70
C LEU A 63 -9.99 2.76 -4.26
N ASN A 64 -10.67 1.92 -3.49
CA ASN A 64 -11.79 1.15 -4.00
C ASN A 64 -12.99 2.04 -4.35
N PRO A 65 -13.56 1.96 -5.59
CA PRO A 65 -14.68 2.79 -6.03
C PRO A 65 -15.92 2.68 -5.14
N LYS A 66 -16.15 1.51 -4.53
CA LYS A 66 -17.24 1.34 -3.56
C LYS A 66 -17.00 2.18 -2.31
N VAL A 67 -15.78 2.25 -1.80
CA VAL A 67 -15.44 3.07 -0.63
C VAL A 67 -15.59 4.55 -0.97
N ILE A 68 -15.12 4.99 -2.14
CA ILE A 68 -15.29 6.38 -2.61
C ILE A 68 -16.76 6.77 -2.61
N ARG A 69 -17.60 5.93 -3.21
CA ARG A 69 -19.04 6.17 -3.34
C ARG A 69 -19.78 6.11 -2.00
N ASP A 70 -19.56 5.05 -1.20
CA ASP A 70 -20.29 4.82 0.04
C ASP A 70 -19.94 5.84 1.14
N LEU A 71 -18.72 6.37 1.12
CA LEU A 71 -18.26 7.44 2.01
C LEU A 71 -18.43 8.84 1.39
N GLU A 72 -18.96 8.92 0.18
CA GLU A 72 -19.20 10.18 -0.55
C GLU A 72 -17.95 11.08 -0.59
N LEU A 73 -16.75 10.50 -0.82
CA LEU A 73 -15.49 11.20 -0.63
C LEU A 73 -15.35 12.46 -1.49
N HIS A 74 -15.95 12.47 -2.69
CA HIS A 74 -15.97 13.66 -3.55
C HIS A 74 -16.78 14.81 -2.92
N ARG A 75 -17.90 14.52 -2.23
CA ARG A 75 -18.67 15.52 -1.48
C ARG A 75 -17.84 16.07 -0.31
N HIS A 76 -16.97 15.27 0.26
CA HIS A 76 -16.04 15.67 1.32
C HIS A 76 -14.72 16.27 0.80
N GLY A 77 -14.66 16.67 -0.48
CA GLY A 77 -13.56 17.44 -1.03
C GLY A 77 -12.48 16.64 -1.78
N LEU A 78 -12.59 15.30 -1.86
CA LEU A 78 -11.63 14.52 -2.64
C LEU A 78 -11.74 14.86 -4.13
N LYS A 79 -10.63 15.29 -4.71
CA LYS A 79 -10.44 15.48 -6.15
C LYS A 79 -9.24 14.67 -6.60
N VAL A 80 -9.41 13.84 -7.62
CA VAL A 80 -8.33 13.04 -8.20
C VAL A 80 -8.17 13.41 -9.67
N VAL A 81 -6.95 13.72 -10.08
CA VAL A 81 -6.57 13.95 -11.47
C VAL A 81 -5.83 12.74 -12.01
N GLU A 82 -6.15 12.35 -13.25
CA GLU A 82 -5.48 11.24 -13.93
C GLU A 82 -4.13 11.70 -14.48
N ARG A 83 -3.16 10.79 -14.52
CA ARG A 83 -1.92 11.00 -15.25
C ARG A 83 -2.11 10.53 -16.69
N LYS A 84 -1.70 11.36 -17.66
CA LYS A 84 -1.69 10.99 -19.07
C LYS A 84 -0.62 9.95 -19.40
N MET A 85 0.52 10.06 -18.72
CA MET A 85 1.64 9.16 -18.83
C MET A 85 1.75 8.36 -17.53
N SER A 86 1.77 7.04 -17.61
CA SER A 86 1.95 6.17 -16.43
C SER A 86 3.42 6.16 -16.03
N ASN A 87 4.33 5.86 -16.97
CA ASN A 87 5.76 5.70 -16.71
C ASN A 87 6.61 6.38 -17.79
N PHE A 88 7.77 6.86 -17.33
CA PHE A 88 8.85 7.34 -18.17
C PHE A 88 10.17 6.73 -17.68
N LEU A 89 10.90 6.06 -18.57
CA LEU A 89 12.20 5.47 -18.28
C LEU A 89 13.28 6.21 -19.06
N PRO A 90 14.15 6.99 -18.41
CA PRO A 90 15.36 7.50 -19.03
C PRO A 90 16.36 6.34 -19.22
N LEU A 91 16.69 6.04 -20.47
CA LEU A 91 17.64 4.99 -20.85
C LEU A 91 18.99 5.61 -21.27
N GLU A 92 19.97 4.78 -21.57
CA GLU A 92 21.23 5.27 -22.12
C GLU A 92 21.03 5.73 -23.58
N GLY A 93 21.12 7.04 -23.81
CA GLY A 93 20.96 7.66 -25.13
C GLY A 93 19.53 7.65 -25.71
N ASP A 94 18.54 7.11 -25.01
CA ASP A 94 17.14 7.05 -25.46
C ASP A 94 16.18 7.14 -24.25
N SER A 95 14.89 7.06 -24.51
CA SER A 95 13.85 6.98 -23.47
C SER A 95 12.73 6.04 -23.87
N PHE A 96 11.99 5.55 -22.89
CA PHE A 96 10.80 4.74 -23.08
C PHE A 96 9.63 5.29 -22.26
N SER A 97 8.45 5.34 -22.85
CA SER A 97 7.26 5.91 -22.22
C SER A 97 6.07 4.95 -22.28
N VAL A 98 5.32 4.89 -21.17
CA VAL A 98 4.04 4.16 -21.07
C VAL A 98 2.94 5.16 -20.77
N GLY A 99 1.88 5.15 -21.57
CA GLY A 99 0.75 6.06 -21.38
C GLY A 99 -0.31 5.87 -22.44
N ASP A 100 -1.42 6.59 -22.28
CA ASP A 100 -2.56 6.50 -23.19
C ASP A 100 -2.20 6.90 -24.62
N GLY A 101 -2.49 5.97 -25.55
CA GLY A 101 -2.28 6.19 -26.98
C GLY A 101 -0.82 6.19 -27.44
N VAL A 102 0.16 6.13 -26.54
CA VAL A 102 1.60 6.17 -26.90
C VAL A 102 2.32 4.85 -26.71
N THR A 103 1.89 4.00 -25.78
CA THR A 103 2.61 2.79 -25.36
C THR A 103 2.93 1.87 -26.54
N LYS A 104 1.99 1.60 -27.44
CA LYS A 104 2.19 0.68 -28.56
C LYS A 104 3.23 1.20 -29.55
N ALA A 105 3.24 2.49 -29.84
CA ALA A 105 4.23 3.12 -30.71
C ALA A 105 5.63 3.11 -30.05
N GLU A 106 5.71 3.39 -28.75
CA GLU A 106 6.96 3.33 -28.00
C GLU A 106 7.54 1.91 -27.96
N VAL A 107 6.70 0.89 -27.72
CA VAL A 107 7.15 -0.50 -27.73
C VAL A 107 7.64 -0.91 -29.12
N ALA A 108 6.96 -0.50 -30.20
CA ALA A 108 7.34 -0.81 -31.57
C ALA A 108 8.74 -0.25 -31.97
N ARG A 109 9.22 0.80 -31.29
CA ARG A 109 10.58 1.31 -31.49
C ARG A 109 11.66 0.30 -31.08
N PHE A 110 11.35 -0.56 -30.12
CA PHE A 110 12.28 -1.56 -29.56
C PHE A 110 12.01 -2.97 -30.08
N SER A 111 10.73 -3.33 -30.28
CA SER A 111 10.32 -4.62 -30.83
C SER A 111 8.91 -4.54 -31.45
N THR A 112 8.82 -4.79 -32.75
CA THR A 112 7.52 -4.91 -33.45
C THR A 112 6.71 -6.09 -32.91
N ARG A 113 7.37 -7.22 -32.59
CA ARG A 113 6.75 -8.39 -32.00
C ARG A 113 6.10 -8.10 -30.65
N ASP A 114 6.78 -7.33 -29.80
CA ASP A 114 6.23 -6.95 -28.49
C ASP A 114 5.02 -6.03 -28.65
N ALA A 115 5.07 -5.09 -29.60
CA ALA A 115 3.94 -4.20 -29.89
C ALA A 115 2.70 -4.96 -30.39
N GLU A 116 2.88 -6.02 -31.16
CA GLU A 116 1.78 -6.91 -31.62
C GLU A 116 1.15 -7.70 -30.46
N ARG A 117 1.94 -8.04 -29.43
CA ARG A 117 1.49 -8.82 -28.27
C ARG A 117 0.87 -8.00 -27.15
N LEU A 118 1.08 -6.69 -27.16
CA LEU A 118 0.74 -5.79 -26.06
C LEU A 118 -0.76 -5.85 -25.69
N ASP A 119 -1.64 -5.81 -26.70
CA ASP A 119 -3.09 -5.85 -26.49
C ASP A 119 -3.52 -7.19 -25.86
N ALA A 120 -2.99 -8.30 -26.38
CA ALA A 120 -3.27 -9.64 -25.85
C ALA A 120 -2.77 -9.83 -24.42
N TYR A 121 -1.63 -9.24 -24.07
CA TYR A 121 -1.10 -9.20 -22.70
C TYR A 121 -2.03 -8.45 -21.76
N GLY A 122 -2.44 -7.25 -22.14
CA GLY A 122 -3.36 -6.42 -21.36
C GLY A 122 -4.71 -7.11 -21.14
N ASP A 123 -5.31 -7.68 -22.18
CA ASP A 123 -6.58 -8.40 -22.12
C ASP A 123 -6.52 -9.62 -21.18
N ARG A 124 -5.38 -10.31 -21.12
CA ARG A 124 -5.21 -11.45 -20.22
C ARG A 124 -5.14 -11.03 -18.77
N LEU A 125 -4.35 -9.99 -18.46
CA LEU A 125 -4.28 -9.46 -17.10
C LEU A 125 -5.63 -8.90 -16.63
N GLU A 126 -6.32 -8.14 -17.49
CA GLU A 126 -7.58 -7.50 -17.13
C GLU A 126 -8.69 -8.52 -16.83
N ARG A 127 -8.78 -9.63 -17.60
CA ARG A 127 -9.74 -10.70 -17.29
C ARG A 127 -9.54 -11.33 -15.92
N ILE A 128 -8.28 -11.47 -15.50
CA ILE A 128 -7.96 -12.00 -14.16
C ILE A 128 -8.23 -10.94 -13.09
N ALA A 129 -7.80 -9.70 -13.36
CA ALA A 129 -8.02 -8.58 -12.47
C ALA A 129 -9.51 -8.34 -12.18
N ASP A 130 -10.40 -8.48 -13.16
CA ASP A 130 -11.86 -8.34 -12.97
C ASP A 130 -12.41 -9.35 -11.97
N VAL A 131 -11.97 -10.60 -12.02
CA VAL A 131 -12.39 -11.61 -11.04
C VAL A 131 -11.84 -11.26 -9.65
N LEU A 132 -10.60 -10.82 -9.57
CA LEU A 132 -9.95 -10.51 -8.29
C LEU A 132 -10.49 -9.22 -7.66
N ARG A 133 -10.90 -8.21 -8.44
CA ARG A 133 -11.59 -7.00 -7.94
C ARG A 133 -12.85 -7.35 -7.14
N GLU A 134 -13.59 -8.40 -7.53
CA GLU A 134 -14.73 -8.87 -6.76
C GLU A 134 -14.31 -9.53 -5.44
N LEU A 135 -13.14 -10.18 -5.41
CA LEU A 135 -12.63 -10.88 -4.23
C LEU A 135 -12.06 -9.93 -3.18
N VAL A 136 -11.56 -8.77 -3.58
CA VAL A 136 -11.00 -7.74 -2.68
C VAL A 136 -11.99 -7.35 -1.58
N LEU A 137 -13.30 -7.29 -1.88
CA LEU A 137 -14.36 -6.94 -0.92
C LEU A 137 -15.03 -8.17 -0.27
N MET A 138 -14.45 -9.36 -0.43
CA MET A 138 -14.92 -10.56 0.26
C MET A 138 -14.18 -10.78 1.57
N THR A 139 -14.91 -11.29 2.57
CA THR A 139 -14.27 -11.91 3.73
C THR A 139 -13.76 -13.28 3.30
N PRO A 140 -12.44 -13.56 3.40
CA PRO A 140 -11.90 -14.88 3.11
C PRO A 140 -12.56 -15.99 3.93
N PRO A 141 -12.76 -17.20 3.38
CA PRO A 141 -13.28 -18.31 4.16
C PRO A 141 -12.25 -18.80 5.19
N ASN A 142 -12.74 -19.15 6.39
CA ASN A 142 -11.95 -19.78 7.44
C ASN A 142 -12.37 -21.25 7.57
N LEU A 143 -11.59 -22.16 6.97
CA LEU A 143 -11.87 -23.60 6.97
C LEU A 143 -11.03 -24.38 7.99
N VAL A 144 -10.15 -23.71 8.73
CA VAL A 144 -9.20 -24.39 9.63
C VAL A 144 -9.57 -24.28 11.10
N GLU A 145 -10.45 -23.37 11.47
CA GLU A 145 -10.87 -23.16 12.85
C GLU A 145 -12.40 -23.21 12.97
N GLY A 146 -12.88 -23.73 14.08
CA GLY A 146 -14.30 -23.83 14.40
C GLY A 146 -14.89 -25.24 14.26
N GLY A 147 -16.03 -25.49 14.94
CA GLY A 147 -16.75 -26.75 14.86
C GLY A 147 -17.61 -26.86 13.61
N LEU A 148 -18.29 -28.02 13.44
CA LEU A 148 -19.17 -28.32 12.29
C LEU A 148 -20.20 -27.23 11.99
N ALA A 149 -20.74 -26.57 13.02
CA ALA A 149 -21.70 -25.47 12.84
C ALA A 149 -21.10 -24.23 12.18
N GLN A 150 -19.78 -24.02 12.29
CA GLN A 150 -19.05 -22.92 11.62
C GLN A 150 -18.56 -23.33 10.23
N ALA A 151 -18.33 -24.62 10.01
CA ALA A 151 -17.85 -25.13 8.73
C ALA A 151 -18.86 -24.89 7.57
N VAL A 152 -20.15 -25.03 7.80
CA VAL A 152 -21.17 -24.89 6.75
C VAL A 152 -21.19 -23.48 6.12
N PRO A 153 -21.25 -22.36 6.86
CA PRO A 153 -21.13 -21.03 6.29
C PRO A 153 -19.82 -20.79 5.53
N GLU A 154 -18.71 -21.34 6.03
CA GLU A 154 -17.40 -21.20 5.40
C GLU A 154 -17.28 -22.01 4.11
N LEU A 155 -17.86 -23.21 4.05
CA LEU A 155 -18.00 -23.99 2.81
C LEU A 155 -18.84 -23.24 1.76
N LEU A 156 -19.91 -22.57 2.17
CA LEU A 156 -20.71 -21.74 1.26
C LEU A 156 -19.91 -20.55 0.72
N LYS A 157 -19.08 -19.90 1.55
CA LYS A 157 -18.15 -18.85 1.07
C LYS A 157 -17.15 -19.42 0.07
N SER A 158 -16.60 -20.61 0.35
CA SER A 158 -15.66 -21.28 -0.54
C SER A 158 -16.30 -21.69 -1.87
N ALA A 159 -17.55 -22.17 -1.83
CA ALA A 159 -18.31 -22.45 -3.04
C ALA A 159 -18.59 -21.17 -3.87
N ALA A 160 -18.90 -20.05 -3.20
CA ALA A 160 -19.07 -18.77 -3.87
C ALA A 160 -17.78 -18.26 -4.51
N LEU A 161 -16.63 -18.45 -3.84
CA LEU A 161 -15.31 -18.18 -4.39
C LEU A 161 -15.05 -19.07 -5.63
N GLY A 162 -15.26 -20.39 -5.50
CA GLY A 162 -15.11 -21.34 -6.61
C GLY A 162 -15.98 -20.98 -7.83
N LYS A 163 -17.24 -20.55 -7.60
CA LYS A 163 -18.12 -20.09 -8.68
C LYS A 163 -17.58 -18.86 -9.41
N ARG A 164 -16.94 -17.90 -8.70
CA ARG A 164 -16.31 -16.74 -9.34
C ARG A 164 -15.09 -17.12 -10.15
N LEU A 165 -14.19 -17.91 -9.58
CA LEU A 165 -13.01 -18.41 -10.28
C LEU A 165 -13.37 -19.28 -11.49
N ASN A 166 -14.52 -19.96 -11.47
CA ASN A 166 -14.98 -20.79 -12.58
C ASN A 166 -15.51 -19.99 -13.78
N ARG A 167 -15.64 -18.65 -13.67
CA ARG A 167 -15.90 -17.77 -14.81
C ARG A 167 -14.71 -17.69 -15.77
N LEU A 168 -13.50 -17.92 -15.25
CA LEU A 168 -12.30 -18.01 -16.06
C LEU A 168 -12.34 -19.31 -16.87
N ASP A 169 -12.00 -19.21 -18.15
CA ASP A 169 -11.74 -20.37 -18.99
C ASP A 169 -10.48 -21.13 -18.52
N MET A 170 -10.13 -22.22 -19.15
CA MET A 170 -8.96 -23.02 -18.76
C MET A 170 -7.66 -22.21 -18.88
N THR A 171 -7.56 -21.34 -19.88
CA THR A 171 -6.41 -20.46 -20.08
C THR A 171 -6.30 -19.46 -18.94
N GLY A 172 -7.39 -18.77 -18.60
CA GLY A 172 -7.41 -17.83 -17.48
C GLY A 172 -7.12 -18.49 -16.12
N LYS A 173 -7.54 -19.73 -15.90
CA LYS A 173 -7.19 -20.49 -14.69
C LYS A 173 -5.70 -20.83 -14.61
N ARG A 174 -5.07 -21.17 -15.76
CA ARG A 174 -3.62 -21.39 -15.82
C ARG A 174 -2.84 -20.11 -15.60
N ASP A 175 -3.29 -19.00 -16.20
CA ASP A 175 -2.68 -17.69 -16.02
C ASP A 175 -2.81 -17.20 -14.57
N LEU A 176 -3.97 -17.42 -13.95
CA LEU A 176 -4.16 -17.12 -12.52
C LEU A 176 -3.15 -17.88 -11.65
N LEU A 177 -3.00 -19.19 -11.88
CA LEU A 177 -2.01 -19.99 -11.17
C LEU A 177 -0.58 -19.48 -11.41
N ALA A 178 -0.25 -19.18 -12.67
CA ALA A 178 1.05 -18.64 -13.05
C ALA A 178 1.35 -17.32 -12.35
N LEU A 179 0.43 -16.35 -12.37
CA LEU A 179 0.57 -15.05 -11.73
C LEU A 179 0.71 -15.14 -10.20
N PHE A 180 0.15 -16.18 -9.57
CA PHE A 180 0.31 -16.38 -8.13
C PHE A 180 1.60 -17.13 -7.76
N SER A 181 2.17 -17.93 -8.66
CA SER A 181 3.30 -18.81 -8.35
C SER A 181 4.61 -18.44 -9.04
N GLN A 182 4.57 -17.84 -10.23
CA GLN A 182 5.75 -17.45 -10.99
C GLN A 182 6.34 -16.13 -10.51
N SER A 183 7.55 -15.84 -10.96
CA SER A 183 8.14 -14.53 -10.82
C SER A 183 7.57 -13.55 -11.88
N ALA A 184 7.64 -12.25 -11.59
CA ALA A 184 7.28 -11.21 -12.56
C ALA A 184 8.21 -11.28 -13.79
N GLY A 185 9.50 -11.58 -13.57
CA GLY A 185 10.49 -11.74 -14.63
C GLY A 185 10.14 -12.89 -15.57
N ASP A 186 9.88 -14.11 -15.06
CA ASP A 186 9.50 -15.25 -15.87
C ASP A 186 8.19 -15.00 -16.63
N TRP A 187 7.22 -14.36 -15.99
CA TRP A 187 5.97 -13.99 -16.64
C TRP A 187 6.22 -13.02 -17.81
N LEU A 188 6.98 -11.97 -17.61
CA LEU A 188 7.29 -10.96 -18.62
C LEU A 188 8.21 -11.49 -19.72
N ASP A 189 9.17 -12.34 -19.42
CA ASP A 189 10.05 -13.00 -20.38
C ASP A 189 9.27 -13.94 -21.33
N GLY A 190 8.16 -14.52 -20.85
CA GLY A 190 7.22 -15.30 -21.69
C GLY A 190 6.44 -14.44 -22.68
N TRP A 191 6.28 -13.13 -22.41
CA TRP A 191 5.49 -12.23 -23.25
C TRP A 191 6.36 -11.36 -24.16
N PHE A 192 7.43 -10.76 -23.64
CA PHE A 192 8.21 -9.71 -24.28
C PHE A 192 9.68 -10.08 -24.43
N GLU A 193 10.33 -9.53 -25.45
CA GLU A 193 11.76 -9.71 -25.69
C GLU A 193 12.54 -8.43 -25.36
N SER A 194 11.95 -7.22 -25.52
CA SER A 194 12.63 -5.97 -25.30
C SER A 194 12.74 -5.58 -23.83
N ALA A 195 13.90 -5.09 -23.44
CA ALA A 195 14.20 -4.72 -22.05
C ALA A 195 13.32 -3.56 -21.52
N PRO A 196 13.04 -2.47 -22.27
CA PRO A 196 12.31 -1.33 -21.72
C PRO A 196 10.90 -1.64 -21.27
N ILE A 197 10.11 -2.42 -22.08
CA ILE A 197 8.75 -2.78 -21.67
C ILE A 197 8.76 -3.72 -20.48
N LYS A 198 9.73 -4.66 -20.44
CA LYS A 198 9.89 -5.55 -19.29
C LYS A 198 10.29 -4.78 -18.03
N ALA A 199 11.16 -3.76 -18.15
CA ALA A 199 11.52 -2.90 -17.03
C ALA A 199 10.33 -2.09 -16.51
N ALA A 200 9.56 -1.45 -17.40
CA ALA A 200 8.40 -0.67 -17.02
C ALA A 200 7.36 -1.50 -16.25
N TYR A 201 7.01 -2.69 -16.75
CA TYR A 201 6.04 -3.57 -16.09
C TYR A 201 6.64 -4.39 -14.94
N GLY A 202 7.93 -4.71 -15.00
CA GLY A 202 8.64 -5.43 -13.95
C GLY A 202 8.80 -4.61 -12.67
N PHE A 203 8.84 -3.28 -12.78
CA PHE A 203 8.80 -2.39 -11.62
C PHE A 203 7.56 -2.63 -10.76
N ASP A 204 6.38 -2.83 -11.39
CA ASP A 204 5.15 -3.18 -10.67
C ASP A 204 5.24 -4.52 -9.91
N GLY A 205 6.15 -5.41 -10.29
CA GLY A 205 6.41 -6.68 -9.59
C GLY A 205 7.29 -6.54 -8.34
N VAL A 206 7.98 -5.42 -8.20
CA VAL A 206 8.93 -5.19 -7.09
C VAL A 206 8.55 -3.99 -6.22
N VAL A 207 7.70 -3.08 -6.69
CA VAL A 207 7.32 -1.88 -5.92
C VAL A 207 6.67 -2.25 -4.58
N GLY A 208 7.27 -1.80 -3.47
CA GLY A 208 6.80 -2.12 -2.12
C GLY A 208 6.94 -3.59 -1.72
N ASN A 209 7.74 -4.37 -2.45
CA ASN A 209 8.01 -5.78 -2.19
C ASN A 209 9.52 -6.03 -2.17
N TYR A 210 10.04 -6.44 -1.02
CA TYR A 210 11.47 -6.73 -0.87
C TYR A 210 11.82 -8.08 -1.53
N ALA A 211 11.84 -8.08 -2.85
CA ALA A 211 12.07 -9.24 -3.70
C ALA A 211 12.70 -8.85 -5.04
N SER A 212 13.49 -9.77 -5.61
CA SER A 212 13.90 -9.70 -7.01
C SER A 212 12.68 -9.81 -7.94
N PRO A 213 12.70 -9.21 -9.14
CA PRO A 213 11.70 -9.49 -10.15
C PRO A 213 11.62 -10.98 -10.53
N TYR A 214 12.67 -11.76 -10.26
CA TYR A 214 12.72 -13.22 -10.45
C TYR A 214 12.40 -14.04 -9.18
N THR A 215 11.96 -13.41 -8.10
CA THR A 215 11.47 -14.13 -6.92
C THR A 215 10.10 -14.76 -7.23
N PRO A 216 9.89 -16.08 -6.99
CA PRO A 216 8.58 -16.72 -7.15
C PRO A 216 7.49 -15.99 -6.37
N GLY A 217 6.33 -15.79 -7.01
CA GLY A 217 5.20 -15.05 -6.45
C GLY A 217 5.23 -13.54 -6.68
N SER A 218 6.33 -12.95 -7.20
CA SER A 218 6.39 -11.52 -7.51
C SER A 218 5.46 -11.11 -8.66
N ALA A 219 5.04 -12.04 -9.53
CA ALA A 219 4.03 -11.77 -10.56
C ALA A 219 2.65 -11.41 -9.98
N TYR A 220 2.33 -11.83 -8.75
CA TYR A 220 1.14 -11.37 -8.05
C TYR A 220 1.22 -9.87 -7.71
N VAL A 221 2.39 -9.37 -7.35
CA VAL A 221 2.57 -7.94 -7.03
C VAL A 221 2.35 -7.09 -8.28
N LEU A 222 2.85 -7.53 -9.45
CA LEU A 222 2.54 -6.92 -10.73
C LEU A 222 1.01 -6.93 -10.99
N LEU A 223 0.34 -8.06 -10.82
CA LEU A 223 -1.11 -8.17 -10.98
C LEU A 223 -1.87 -7.27 -9.99
N HIS A 224 -1.38 -7.12 -8.76
CA HIS A 224 -1.98 -6.26 -7.73
C HIS A 224 -2.08 -4.80 -8.21
N HIS A 225 -1.10 -4.30 -8.97
CA HIS A 225 -1.11 -2.94 -9.50
C HIS A 225 -2.08 -2.75 -10.68
N VAL A 226 -2.53 -3.83 -11.31
CA VAL A 226 -3.57 -3.79 -12.37
C VAL A 226 -4.98 -3.65 -11.80
N PHE A 227 -5.20 -3.91 -10.48
CA PHE A 227 -6.54 -3.80 -9.88
C PHE A 227 -7.08 -2.38 -9.82
N GLY A 228 -6.22 -1.38 -9.97
CA GLY A 228 -6.55 0.02 -9.78
C GLY A 228 -7.63 0.55 -10.71
N GLU A 229 -8.33 1.58 -10.24
CA GLU A 229 -9.28 2.36 -11.01
C GLU A 229 -9.25 3.81 -10.52
N VAL A 230 -9.14 4.75 -11.44
CA VAL A 230 -9.23 6.18 -11.15
C VAL A 230 -10.31 6.78 -12.04
N ASN A 231 -11.28 7.47 -11.44
CA ASN A 231 -12.39 8.13 -12.14
C ASN A 231 -13.15 7.23 -13.15
N GLY A 232 -13.28 5.92 -12.83
CA GLY A 232 -13.93 4.95 -13.70
C GLY A 232 -13.03 4.34 -14.76
N LYS A 233 -11.75 4.73 -14.81
CA LYS A 233 -10.77 4.21 -15.77
C LYS A 233 -9.90 3.15 -15.08
N LYS A 234 -10.03 1.90 -15.50
CA LYS A 234 -9.28 0.77 -14.98
C LYS A 234 -7.79 0.86 -15.36
N GLY A 235 -6.93 0.46 -14.43
CA GLY A 235 -5.47 0.51 -14.60
C GLY A 235 -4.87 1.91 -14.64
N ALA A 236 -5.69 2.97 -14.47
CA ALA A 236 -5.20 4.34 -14.42
C ALA A 236 -4.52 4.67 -13.09
N TRP A 237 -3.54 5.54 -13.19
CA TRP A 237 -2.85 6.15 -12.05
C TRP A 237 -3.25 7.62 -11.93
N GLY A 238 -3.34 8.13 -10.72
CA GLY A 238 -3.78 9.49 -10.45
C GLY A 238 -3.04 10.15 -9.31
N HIS A 239 -3.31 11.44 -9.18
CA HIS A 239 -2.88 12.28 -8.06
C HIS A 239 -4.10 12.86 -7.36
N ALA A 240 -4.16 12.75 -6.03
CA ALA A 240 -5.16 13.46 -5.24
C ALA A 240 -4.70 14.91 -5.02
N ILE A 241 -5.50 15.88 -5.39
CA ILE A 241 -5.19 17.30 -5.14
C ILE A 241 -5.07 17.54 -3.64
N GLY A 242 -3.95 18.12 -3.22
CA GLY A 242 -3.52 18.22 -1.82
C GLY A 242 -2.75 17.00 -1.31
N GLY A 243 -2.39 16.05 -2.19
CA GLY A 243 -1.67 14.82 -1.89
C GLY A 243 -2.53 13.73 -1.27
N MET A 244 -1.92 12.61 -0.87
CA MET A 244 -2.62 11.44 -0.33
C MET A 244 -3.38 11.75 0.97
N GLY A 245 -2.95 12.76 1.71
CA GLY A 245 -3.66 13.24 2.90
C GLY A 245 -5.08 13.73 2.60
N ALA A 246 -5.35 14.25 1.40
CA ALA A 246 -6.69 14.67 1.01
C ALA A 246 -7.70 13.52 1.06
N ILE A 247 -7.29 12.29 0.73
CA ILE A 247 -8.13 11.10 0.83
C ILE A 247 -8.57 10.86 2.28
N THR A 248 -7.61 10.87 3.19
CA THR A 248 -7.87 10.56 4.62
C THR A 248 -8.57 11.70 5.34
N GLN A 249 -8.34 12.96 4.92
CA GLN A 249 -9.13 14.09 5.41
C GLN A 249 -10.58 14.03 4.95
N ALA A 250 -10.85 13.65 3.70
CA ALA A 250 -12.21 13.40 3.21
C ALA A 250 -12.89 12.26 3.98
N MET A 251 -12.18 11.15 4.26
CA MET A 251 -12.68 10.07 5.11
C MET A 251 -12.98 10.55 6.54
N ALA A 252 -12.10 11.36 7.14
CA ALA A 252 -12.31 11.91 8.47
C ALA A 252 -13.50 12.89 8.52
N ALA A 253 -13.70 13.69 7.48
CA ALA A 253 -14.89 14.56 7.35
C ALA A 253 -16.18 13.75 7.31
N CYS A 254 -16.22 12.67 6.50
CA CYS A 254 -17.32 11.72 6.48
C CYS A 254 -17.57 11.08 7.86
N CYS A 255 -16.50 10.67 8.54
CA CYS A 255 -16.59 10.11 9.90
C CYS A 255 -17.24 11.10 10.87
N ARG A 256 -16.78 12.35 10.90
CA ARG A 256 -17.32 13.40 11.79
C ARG A 256 -18.78 13.70 11.49
N GLU A 257 -19.17 13.79 10.23
CA GLU A 257 -20.56 13.98 9.82
C GLU A 257 -21.47 12.84 10.30
N ARG A 258 -20.93 11.60 10.34
CA ARG A 258 -21.63 10.42 10.86
C ARG A 258 -21.55 10.28 12.39
N GLY A 259 -21.04 11.29 13.10
CA GLY A 259 -20.95 11.31 14.56
C GLY A 259 -19.82 10.49 15.16
N VAL A 260 -18.81 10.13 14.38
CA VAL A 260 -17.60 9.48 14.90
C VAL A 260 -16.77 10.51 15.66
N GLU A 261 -16.42 10.20 16.90
CA GLU A 261 -15.43 10.95 17.67
C GLU A 261 -14.01 10.56 17.19
N ILE A 262 -13.25 11.52 16.69
CA ILE A 262 -11.86 11.33 16.30
C ILE A 262 -10.95 12.09 17.27
N ARG A 263 -10.09 11.35 17.97
CA ARG A 263 -9.15 11.89 18.94
C ARG A 263 -7.72 11.66 18.42
N THR A 264 -7.02 12.75 18.13
CA THR A 264 -5.60 12.76 17.75
C THR A 264 -4.73 13.02 18.97
N GLY A 265 -3.43 12.70 18.92
CA GLY A 265 -2.54 12.74 20.09
C GLY A 265 -2.96 11.74 21.18
N ALA A 266 -3.68 10.69 20.81
CA ALA A 266 -4.29 9.71 21.70
C ALA A 266 -3.81 8.29 21.36
N GLY A 267 -2.50 8.03 21.52
CA GLY A 267 -1.91 6.71 21.38
C GLY A 267 -2.53 5.70 22.35
N VAL A 268 -2.70 4.45 21.91
CA VAL A 268 -3.19 3.34 22.74
C VAL A 268 -2.00 2.56 23.26
N ALA A 269 -1.92 2.39 24.59
CA ALA A 269 -0.89 1.63 25.26
C ALA A 269 -1.29 0.16 25.49
N GLU A 270 -2.60 -0.12 25.67
CA GLU A 270 -3.08 -1.47 26.02
C GLU A 270 -4.51 -1.70 25.55
N VAL A 271 -4.80 -2.93 25.09
CA VAL A 271 -6.16 -3.44 24.88
C VAL A 271 -6.59 -4.17 26.14
N LEU A 272 -7.58 -3.62 26.83
CA LEU A 272 -8.13 -4.23 28.05
C LEU A 272 -8.91 -5.49 27.73
N THR A 273 -8.63 -6.56 28.48
CA THR A 273 -9.32 -7.83 28.34
C THR A 273 -9.89 -8.32 29.67
N ARG A 274 -11.03 -9.00 29.58
CA ARG A 274 -11.65 -9.68 30.74
C ARG A 274 -12.33 -10.96 30.27
N GLY A 275 -11.95 -12.09 30.85
CA GLY A 275 -12.53 -13.39 30.48
C GLY A 275 -12.37 -13.75 28.99
N GLY A 276 -11.19 -13.46 28.41
CA GLY A 276 -10.89 -13.72 27.00
C GLY A 276 -11.59 -12.77 26.00
N ARG A 277 -12.12 -11.64 26.47
CA ARG A 277 -12.83 -10.65 25.68
C ARG A 277 -12.21 -9.27 25.83
N ALA A 278 -12.11 -8.53 24.74
CA ALA A 278 -11.77 -7.11 24.76
C ALA A 278 -12.92 -6.30 25.38
N THR A 279 -12.57 -5.38 26.29
CA THR A 279 -13.54 -4.54 27.04
C THR A 279 -13.26 -3.05 26.89
N GLY A 280 -12.21 -2.67 26.17
CA GLY A 280 -11.81 -1.30 25.95
C GLY A 280 -10.31 -1.19 25.73
N VAL A 281 -9.79 0.02 25.92
CA VAL A 281 -8.36 0.34 25.77
C VAL A 281 -7.91 1.29 26.87
N VAL A 282 -6.59 1.31 27.13
CA VAL A 282 -5.91 2.35 27.88
C VAL A 282 -5.07 3.18 26.92
N THR A 283 -5.17 4.49 26.98
CA THR A 283 -4.32 5.39 26.20
C THR A 283 -2.93 5.54 26.84
N GLU A 284 -1.95 6.01 26.08
CA GLU A 284 -0.60 6.34 26.59
C GLU A 284 -0.65 7.41 27.71
N ALA A 285 -1.70 8.24 27.75
CA ALA A 285 -1.95 9.20 28.82
C ALA A 285 -2.63 8.58 30.06
N GLY A 286 -2.88 7.26 30.08
CA GLY A 286 -3.51 6.55 31.20
C GLY A 286 -5.04 6.64 31.25
N GLU A 287 -5.70 7.21 30.23
CA GLU A 287 -7.16 7.25 30.18
C GLU A 287 -7.72 5.89 29.77
N THR A 288 -8.71 5.41 30.52
CA THR A 288 -9.46 4.19 30.21
C THR A 288 -10.71 4.52 29.40
N ILE A 289 -10.83 3.91 28.20
CA ILE A 289 -12.00 4.01 27.34
C ILE A 289 -12.64 2.64 27.26
N GLN A 290 -13.85 2.48 27.82
CA GLN A 290 -14.61 1.24 27.76
C GLN A 290 -15.35 1.12 26.42
N ALA A 291 -15.30 -0.07 25.83
CA ALA A 291 -16.00 -0.38 24.60
C ALA A 291 -16.51 -1.83 24.58
N ARG A 292 -17.54 -2.08 23.80
CA ARG A 292 -18.08 -3.43 23.56
C ARG A 292 -17.20 -4.20 22.57
N ALA A 293 -16.54 -3.49 21.67
CA ALA A 293 -15.55 -4.04 20.73
C ALA A 293 -14.39 -3.08 20.51
N VAL A 294 -13.24 -3.64 20.19
CA VAL A 294 -12.02 -2.92 19.78
C VAL A 294 -11.66 -3.38 18.37
N VAL A 295 -11.39 -2.43 17.47
CA VAL A 295 -10.97 -2.70 16.09
C VAL A 295 -9.62 -2.05 15.86
N SER A 296 -8.60 -2.84 15.52
CA SER A 296 -7.24 -2.34 15.32
C SER A 296 -6.93 -2.16 13.83
N ASN A 297 -6.43 -0.97 13.51
CA ASN A 297 -5.86 -0.64 12.20
C ASN A 297 -4.33 -0.80 12.18
N LEU A 298 -3.75 -1.26 13.26
CA LEU A 298 -2.30 -1.38 13.42
C LEU A 298 -1.77 -2.61 12.70
N HIS A 299 -0.45 -2.65 12.51
CA HIS A 299 0.25 -3.83 12.06
C HIS A 299 -0.01 -5.02 13.01
N PRO A 300 -0.23 -6.26 12.51
CA PRO A 300 -0.55 -7.41 13.38
C PRO A 300 0.46 -7.64 14.50
N ARG A 301 1.76 -7.58 14.21
CA ARG A 301 2.79 -7.74 15.24
C ARG A 301 2.71 -6.63 16.29
N LEU A 302 2.55 -5.38 15.88
CA LEU A 302 2.43 -4.26 16.84
C LEU A 302 1.20 -4.45 17.76
N LEU A 303 0.07 -4.91 17.21
CA LEU A 303 -1.11 -5.20 18.02
C LEU A 303 -0.84 -6.31 19.04
N PHE A 304 -0.39 -7.47 18.57
CA PHE A 304 -0.34 -8.69 19.41
C PHE A 304 0.93 -8.83 20.24
N GLU A 305 2.03 -8.21 19.83
CA GLU A 305 3.28 -8.25 20.59
C GLU A 305 3.37 -7.10 21.63
N SER A 306 2.64 -5.98 21.42
CA SER A 306 2.80 -4.79 22.25
C SER A 306 1.56 -4.37 23.02
N LEU A 307 0.34 -4.55 22.47
CA LEU A 307 -0.88 -3.97 23.04
C LEU A 307 -1.82 -5.00 23.67
N VAL A 308 -1.70 -6.28 23.33
CA VAL A 308 -2.57 -7.35 23.84
C VAL A 308 -1.78 -8.24 24.79
N ASP A 309 -2.29 -8.43 26.00
CA ASP A 309 -1.67 -9.32 26.99
C ASP A 309 -1.39 -10.71 26.39
N PRO A 310 -0.13 -11.17 26.39
CA PRO A 310 0.22 -12.49 25.88
C PRO A 310 -0.50 -13.65 26.60
N GLY A 311 -0.94 -13.44 27.83
CA GLY A 311 -1.65 -14.45 28.62
C GLY A 311 -3.05 -14.79 28.11
N VAL A 312 -3.68 -13.91 27.30
CA VAL A 312 -5.01 -14.15 26.72
C VAL A 312 -4.96 -14.65 25.28
N GLN A 313 -3.76 -14.83 24.73
CA GLN A 313 -3.54 -15.27 23.35
C GLN A 313 -3.09 -16.73 23.32
N PRO A 314 -3.65 -17.58 22.44
CA PRO A 314 -3.14 -18.93 22.22
C PRO A 314 -1.65 -18.92 21.83
N ALA A 315 -0.87 -19.84 22.40
CA ALA A 315 0.59 -19.86 22.19
C ALA A 315 0.98 -20.05 20.72
N ASP A 316 0.28 -20.94 20.00
CA ASP A 316 0.48 -21.17 18.57
C ASP A 316 0.13 -19.96 17.70
N PHE A 317 -0.90 -19.21 18.09
CA PHE A 317 -1.25 -17.95 17.40
C PHE A 317 -0.15 -16.90 17.55
N ARG A 318 0.39 -16.72 18.77
CA ARG A 318 1.50 -15.79 19.02
C ARG A 318 2.74 -16.18 18.21
N GLU A 319 3.08 -17.48 18.18
CA GLU A 319 4.21 -17.97 17.39
C GLU A 319 4.03 -17.67 15.89
N ARG A 320 2.84 -17.89 15.35
CA ARG A 320 2.52 -17.58 13.93
C ARG A 320 2.57 -16.08 13.63
N ILE A 321 2.05 -15.23 14.53
CA ILE A 321 2.15 -13.77 14.41
C ILE A 321 3.61 -13.29 14.44
N GLY A 322 4.43 -13.84 15.34
CA GLY A 322 5.86 -13.53 15.41
C GLY A 322 6.63 -13.88 14.11
N ARG A 323 6.13 -14.86 13.35
CA ARG A 323 6.67 -15.26 12.04
C ARG A 323 6.08 -14.48 10.86
N PHE A 324 5.12 -13.58 11.11
CA PHE A 324 4.54 -12.74 10.07
C PHE A 324 5.61 -11.82 9.50
N ARG A 325 5.98 -12.03 8.23
CA ARG A 325 7.07 -11.33 7.56
C ARG A 325 6.64 -9.95 7.14
N SER A 326 7.51 -8.97 7.42
CA SER A 326 7.34 -7.57 7.07
C SER A 326 8.67 -6.99 6.59
N GLY A 327 8.58 -5.98 5.76
CA GLY A 327 9.70 -5.26 5.21
C GLY A 327 9.57 -5.12 3.69
N SER A 328 9.24 -3.90 3.22
CA SER A 328 9.07 -3.62 1.79
C SER A 328 10.37 -3.22 1.07
N GLY A 329 11.45 -3.02 1.83
CA GLY A 329 12.73 -2.57 1.28
C GLY A 329 12.66 -1.18 0.65
N THR A 330 11.84 -0.30 1.22
CA THR A 330 11.50 1.01 0.70
C THR A 330 12.26 2.11 1.43
N PHE A 331 12.84 3.04 0.66
CA PHE A 331 13.44 4.27 1.14
C PHE A 331 12.72 5.45 0.50
N ARG A 332 12.13 6.31 1.30
CA ARG A 332 11.29 7.40 0.83
C ARG A 332 11.98 8.75 0.98
N MET A 333 11.84 9.60 -0.03
CA MET A 333 12.29 10.99 0.06
C MET A 333 11.23 11.92 -0.51
N ASN A 334 11.08 13.09 0.13
CA ASN A 334 10.41 14.25 -0.43
C ASN A 334 11.46 15.33 -0.63
N VAL A 335 11.52 15.94 -1.81
CA VAL A 335 12.57 16.87 -2.22
C VAL A 335 11.93 18.16 -2.72
N ALA A 336 12.30 19.29 -2.11
CA ALA A 336 11.93 20.62 -2.56
C ALA A 336 12.91 21.07 -3.65
N LEU A 337 12.40 21.52 -4.80
CA LEU A 337 13.19 21.86 -5.98
C LEU A 337 12.97 23.32 -6.40
N SER A 338 14.05 24.00 -6.78
CA SER A 338 13.99 25.36 -7.37
C SER A 338 13.51 25.36 -8.81
N GLU A 339 13.68 24.24 -9.54
CA GLU A 339 13.28 24.08 -10.94
C GLU A 339 12.97 22.61 -11.26
N LEU A 340 12.33 22.35 -12.41
CA LEU A 340 12.08 20.99 -12.91
C LEU A 340 13.37 20.33 -13.40
N PRO A 341 13.54 19.01 -13.20
CA PRO A 341 14.68 18.27 -13.73
C PRO A 341 14.67 18.22 -15.26
N ARG A 342 15.84 18.30 -15.86
CA ARG A 342 16.06 18.22 -17.32
C ARG A 342 16.79 16.92 -17.65
N PHE A 343 16.02 15.92 -18.06
CA PHE A 343 16.63 14.64 -18.47
C PHE A 343 17.42 14.79 -19.76
N THR A 344 18.65 14.28 -19.80
CA THR A 344 19.53 14.37 -21.00
C THR A 344 18.87 13.82 -22.26
N VAL A 345 18.09 12.76 -22.13
CA VAL A 345 17.40 12.12 -23.26
C VAL A 345 16.08 12.81 -23.66
N LYS A 346 15.58 13.74 -22.83
CA LYS A 346 14.37 14.53 -23.09
C LYS A 346 14.40 15.83 -22.27
N PRO A 347 15.25 16.81 -22.67
CA PRO A 347 15.50 17.99 -21.83
C PRO A 347 14.36 18.99 -21.77
N GLU A 348 13.45 18.98 -22.76
CA GLU A 348 12.32 19.91 -22.81
C GLU A 348 11.23 19.46 -21.83
N ALA A 349 10.60 20.42 -21.13
CA ALA A 349 9.47 20.13 -20.26
C ALA A 349 8.28 19.56 -21.05
N GLY A 350 7.63 18.53 -20.50
CA GLY A 350 6.52 17.87 -21.17
C GLY A 350 5.83 16.82 -20.32
N ASP A 351 4.90 16.07 -20.90
CA ASP A 351 4.05 15.09 -20.20
C ASP A 351 4.87 14.00 -19.45
N HIS A 352 6.10 13.71 -19.86
CA HIS A 352 6.99 12.75 -19.17
C HIS A 352 7.30 13.17 -17.72
N LEU A 353 7.28 14.45 -17.40
CA LEU A 353 7.48 14.95 -16.02
C LEU A 353 6.23 14.76 -15.13
N THR A 354 5.09 14.42 -15.72
CA THR A 354 3.86 14.08 -14.97
C THR A 354 3.77 12.59 -14.66
N ALA A 355 4.66 11.78 -15.24
CA ALA A 355 4.71 10.32 -15.10
C ALA A 355 5.42 9.85 -13.82
N GLY A 356 5.34 8.55 -13.52
CA GLY A 356 6.33 7.86 -12.70
C GLY A 356 7.63 7.71 -13.48
N ILE A 357 8.66 8.44 -13.08
CA ILE A 357 9.97 8.42 -13.74
C ILE A 357 10.78 7.31 -13.09
N ILE A 358 11.06 6.24 -13.83
CA ILE A 358 11.68 5.02 -13.29
C ILE A 358 13.12 4.90 -13.79
N ILE A 359 14.07 5.04 -12.89
CA ILE A 359 15.49 4.77 -13.13
C ILE A 359 15.77 3.31 -12.75
N ALA A 360 15.49 2.41 -13.68
CA ALA A 360 15.77 0.98 -13.62
C ALA A 360 15.61 0.42 -15.05
N PRO A 361 16.64 0.39 -15.88
CA PRO A 361 16.53 0.15 -17.33
C PRO A 361 16.21 -1.29 -17.72
N SER A 362 16.28 -2.26 -16.79
CA SER A 362 16.04 -3.67 -17.07
C SER A 362 15.68 -4.48 -15.82
N LEU A 363 15.09 -5.66 -16.01
CA LEU A 363 14.86 -6.64 -14.94
C LEU A 363 16.19 -7.07 -14.27
N ALA A 364 17.27 -7.23 -15.05
CA ALA A 364 18.58 -7.57 -14.52
C ALA A 364 19.16 -6.48 -13.61
N TYR A 365 18.90 -5.21 -13.92
CA TYR A 365 19.25 -4.09 -13.03
C TYR A 365 18.51 -4.20 -11.70
N MET A 366 17.19 -4.44 -11.74
CA MET A 366 16.37 -4.58 -10.53
C MET A 366 16.78 -5.79 -9.69
N ASP A 367 17.14 -6.90 -10.34
CA ASP A 367 17.65 -8.11 -9.67
C ASP A 367 18.95 -7.82 -8.92
N ARG A 368 19.94 -7.16 -9.58
CA ARG A 368 21.18 -6.75 -8.92
C ARG A 368 20.92 -5.81 -7.75
N ALA A 369 20.04 -4.82 -7.92
CA ALA A 369 19.70 -3.89 -6.84
C ALA A 369 19.15 -4.62 -5.60
N TYR A 370 18.31 -5.66 -5.80
CA TYR A 370 17.82 -6.49 -4.72
C TYR A 370 18.92 -7.34 -4.07
N MET A 371 19.78 -7.99 -4.88
CA MET A 371 20.87 -8.82 -4.36
C MET A 371 21.86 -8.00 -3.55
N ASP A 372 22.22 -6.80 -4.03
CA ASP A 372 23.09 -5.87 -3.32
C ASP A 372 22.45 -5.43 -1.98
N ALA A 373 21.17 -5.07 -1.99
CA ALA A 373 20.46 -4.68 -0.78
C ALA A 373 20.45 -5.80 0.27
N ARG A 374 20.24 -7.05 -0.15
CA ARG A 374 20.33 -8.22 0.76
C ARG A 374 21.72 -8.41 1.35
N THR A 375 22.75 -8.17 0.57
CA THR A 375 24.14 -8.47 0.96
C THR A 375 24.77 -7.30 1.70
N HIS A 376 24.53 -6.07 1.24
CA HIS A 376 25.24 -4.88 1.68
C HIS A 376 24.34 -3.82 2.35
N GLY A 377 23.01 -4.01 2.37
CA GLY A 377 22.05 -3.05 2.92
C GLY A 377 21.39 -2.16 1.87
N TRP A 378 22.08 -1.83 0.79
CA TRP A 378 21.58 -1.10 -0.39
C TRP A 378 22.50 -1.34 -1.60
N SER A 379 21.98 -1.06 -2.80
CA SER A 379 22.77 -1.11 -4.03
C SER A 379 23.44 0.24 -4.32
N LYS A 380 24.60 0.20 -4.96
CA LYS A 380 25.23 1.39 -5.55
C LYS A 380 24.52 1.88 -6.81
N GLU A 381 23.71 1.00 -7.41
CA GLU A 381 22.82 1.29 -8.53
C GLU A 381 21.37 1.03 -8.08
N PRO A 382 20.78 1.91 -7.26
CA PRO A 382 19.44 1.70 -6.70
C PRO A 382 18.35 1.93 -7.76
N ILE A 383 17.19 1.29 -7.57
CA ILE A 383 15.97 1.61 -8.27
C ILE A 383 15.43 2.92 -7.69
N VAL A 384 15.17 3.91 -8.54
CA VAL A 384 14.54 5.17 -8.13
C VAL A 384 13.32 5.41 -9.00
N GLU A 385 12.13 5.45 -8.37
CA GLU A 385 10.95 6.05 -9.00
C GLU A 385 10.79 7.47 -8.48
N MET A 386 10.70 8.44 -9.38
CA MET A 386 10.45 9.82 -9.04
C MET A 386 9.13 10.30 -9.63
N LEU A 387 8.30 10.94 -8.80
CA LEU A 387 7.13 11.69 -9.22
C LEU A 387 7.34 13.16 -8.92
N ILE A 388 6.78 14.02 -9.77
CA ILE A 388 6.81 15.47 -9.56
C ILE A 388 5.35 15.95 -9.45
N PRO A 389 4.68 15.70 -8.29
CA PRO A 389 3.24 15.95 -8.16
C PRO A 389 2.86 17.42 -8.32
N SER A 390 3.78 18.36 -8.09
CA SER A 390 3.57 19.78 -8.37
C SER A 390 3.40 20.13 -9.86
N THR A 391 3.63 19.18 -10.77
CA THR A 391 3.25 19.34 -12.20
C THR A 391 1.76 19.16 -12.44
N LEU A 392 1.03 18.61 -11.47
CA LEU A 392 -0.42 18.35 -11.50
C LEU A 392 -1.18 19.13 -10.43
N ASP A 393 -0.48 19.65 -9.42
CA ASP A 393 -1.05 20.24 -8.22
C ASP A 393 -0.16 21.40 -7.72
N ASP A 394 -0.58 22.62 -8.00
CA ASP A 394 0.13 23.84 -7.63
C ASP A 394 0.04 24.19 -6.13
N SER A 395 -0.78 23.46 -5.37
CA SER A 395 -0.90 23.66 -3.90
C SER A 395 0.27 23.09 -3.10
N LEU A 396 1.18 22.35 -3.74
CA LEU A 396 2.24 21.60 -3.07
C LEU A 396 3.57 22.36 -2.93
N ALA A 397 3.79 23.40 -3.74
CA ALA A 397 5.03 24.19 -3.75
C ALA A 397 4.74 25.66 -4.03
N PRO A 398 5.66 26.57 -3.69
CA PRO A 398 5.59 27.97 -4.10
C PRO A 398 5.63 28.11 -5.65
N ALA A 399 5.06 29.20 -6.16
CA ALA A 399 5.01 29.46 -7.60
C ALA A 399 6.42 29.42 -8.24
N GLY A 400 6.54 28.64 -9.32
CA GLY A 400 7.82 28.44 -10.05
C GLY A 400 8.78 27.46 -9.38
N GLN A 401 8.41 26.87 -8.25
CA GLN A 401 9.16 25.81 -7.55
C GLN A 401 8.39 24.50 -7.58
N HIS A 402 9.06 23.39 -7.26
CA HIS A 402 8.50 22.05 -7.45
C HIS A 402 8.78 21.10 -6.28
N VAL A 403 8.01 20.04 -6.21
CA VAL A 403 8.22 18.94 -5.28
C VAL A 403 8.48 17.67 -6.07
N ALA A 404 9.56 16.96 -5.74
CA ALA A 404 9.78 15.60 -6.17
C ALA A 404 9.53 14.62 -5.01
N SER A 405 8.87 13.51 -5.32
CA SER A 405 8.62 12.39 -4.42
C SER A 405 9.42 11.20 -4.93
N LEU A 406 10.46 10.78 -4.20
CA LEU A 406 11.29 9.66 -4.59
C LEU A 406 10.89 8.42 -3.79
N PHE A 407 10.57 7.36 -4.53
CA PHE A 407 10.35 6.03 -4.00
C PHE A 407 11.53 5.17 -4.45
N CYS A 408 12.40 4.83 -3.50
CA CYS A 408 13.67 4.18 -3.81
C CYS A 408 13.70 2.76 -3.26
N GLN A 409 14.26 1.84 -4.02
CA GLN A 409 14.42 0.42 -3.69
C GLN A 409 15.66 -0.18 -4.40
N HIS A 410 16.19 -1.32 -3.96
CA HIS A 410 15.85 -1.92 -2.68
C HIS A 410 16.81 -1.45 -1.61
N VAL A 411 16.32 -1.35 -0.38
CA VAL A 411 17.17 -1.22 0.80
C VAL A 411 16.78 -2.30 1.81
N ALA A 412 17.75 -2.78 2.61
CA ALA A 412 17.43 -3.77 3.63
C ALA A 412 16.57 -3.16 4.74
N PRO A 413 15.44 -3.77 5.11
CA PRO A 413 14.63 -3.31 6.25
C PRO A 413 15.43 -3.22 7.55
N VAL A 414 16.31 -4.19 7.77
CA VAL A 414 17.31 -4.19 8.84
C VAL A 414 18.68 -4.32 8.17
N LEU A 415 19.57 -3.38 8.44
CA LEU A 415 20.91 -3.40 7.85
C LEU A 415 21.72 -4.61 8.35
N PRO A 416 22.53 -5.24 7.49
CA PRO A 416 23.43 -6.31 7.88
C PRO A 416 24.54 -5.79 8.81
N ASP A 417 25.26 -6.71 9.45
CA ASP A 417 26.44 -6.46 10.27
C ASP A 417 26.20 -5.53 11.48
N GLY A 418 24.96 -5.48 11.99
CA GLY A 418 24.60 -4.66 13.14
C GLY A 418 24.59 -3.15 12.89
N ARG A 419 24.66 -2.71 11.63
CA ARG A 419 24.59 -1.30 11.26
C ARG A 419 23.19 -0.74 11.54
N CYS A 420 23.12 0.57 11.85
CA CYS A 420 21.88 1.28 12.10
C CYS A 420 21.55 2.24 10.95
N TRP A 421 20.27 2.37 10.61
CA TRP A 421 19.79 3.33 9.62
C TRP A 421 20.03 4.78 10.02
N ASP A 422 20.09 5.09 11.31
CA ASP A 422 20.37 6.45 11.79
C ASP A 422 21.76 6.93 11.34
N ASP A 423 22.72 6.01 11.20
CA ASP A 423 24.10 6.32 10.81
C ASP A 423 24.29 6.40 9.28
N HIS A 424 23.42 5.77 8.49
CA HIS A 424 23.59 5.61 7.03
C HIS A 424 22.51 6.29 6.19
N ARG A 425 21.45 6.81 6.83
CA ARG A 425 20.30 7.40 6.12
C ARG A 425 20.71 8.51 5.15
N ASP A 426 21.56 9.43 5.58
CA ASP A 426 21.92 10.59 4.75
C ASP A 426 22.87 10.22 3.61
N GLU A 427 23.79 9.26 3.83
CA GLU A 427 24.64 8.67 2.79
C GLU A 427 23.79 8.05 1.67
N VAL A 428 22.77 7.26 2.05
CA VAL A 428 21.87 6.63 1.09
C VAL A 428 21.00 7.66 0.38
N ALA A 429 20.56 8.70 1.08
CA ALA A 429 19.81 9.81 0.48
C ALA A 429 20.64 10.55 -0.58
N ASP A 430 21.92 10.81 -0.30
CA ASP A 430 22.83 11.43 -1.29
C ASP A 430 23.01 10.54 -2.51
N LEU A 431 23.15 9.23 -2.33
CA LEU A 431 23.21 8.27 -3.43
C LEU A 431 21.96 8.31 -4.32
N MET A 432 20.76 8.43 -3.72
CA MET A 432 19.51 8.54 -4.50
C MET A 432 19.48 9.84 -5.32
N ILE A 433 19.86 10.96 -4.73
CA ILE A 433 19.98 12.24 -5.45
C ILE A 433 21.01 12.14 -6.59
N ASP A 434 22.19 11.57 -6.32
CA ASP A 434 23.24 11.40 -7.32
C ASP A 434 22.79 10.45 -8.46
N THR A 435 21.93 9.48 -8.15
CA THR A 435 21.35 8.59 -9.16
C THR A 435 20.43 9.36 -10.12
N VAL A 436 19.60 10.26 -9.61
CA VAL A 436 18.77 11.13 -10.45
C VAL A 436 19.63 12.10 -11.24
N ASP A 437 20.62 12.72 -10.61
CA ASP A 437 21.50 13.72 -11.22
C ASP A 437 22.30 13.16 -12.42
N ARG A 438 22.66 11.88 -12.42
CA ARG A 438 23.28 11.20 -13.57
C ARG A 438 22.40 11.20 -14.83
N HIS A 439 21.09 11.16 -14.68
CA HIS A 439 20.12 11.17 -15.78
C HIS A 439 19.58 12.57 -16.09
N ALA A 440 19.58 13.45 -15.10
CA ALA A 440 19.12 14.84 -15.19
C ALA A 440 20.16 15.78 -14.54
N PRO A 441 21.28 16.08 -15.24
CA PRO A 441 22.36 16.91 -14.70
C PRO A 441 21.88 18.26 -14.21
N GLY A 442 22.26 18.63 -12.98
CA GLY A 442 21.81 19.82 -12.28
C GLY A 442 20.66 19.57 -11.28
N PHE A 443 20.08 18.37 -11.26
CA PHE A 443 19.06 18.00 -10.28
C PHE A 443 19.54 18.21 -8.85
N LYS A 444 20.76 17.74 -8.53
CA LYS A 444 21.35 17.92 -7.19
C LYS A 444 21.45 19.41 -6.81
N GLY A 445 21.82 20.26 -7.76
CA GLY A 445 21.93 21.70 -7.55
C GLY A 445 20.58 22.42 -7.37
N SER A 446 19.49 21.83 -7.85
CA SER A 446 18.14 22.38 -7.70
C SER A 446 17.48 22.06 -6.34
N VAL A 447 18.09 21.18 -5.52
CA VAL A 447 17.54 20.77 -4.22
C VAL A 447 17.64 21.90 -3.20
N LEU A 448 16.48 22.39 -2.74
CA LEU A 448 16.34 23.42 -1.69
C LEU A 448 16.26 22.80 -0.29
N GLY A 449 15.68 21.61 -0.19
CA GLY A 449 15.52 20.87 1.05
C GLY A 449 14.98 19.46 0.80
N ARG A 450 15.14 18.59 1.77
CA ARG A 450 14.67 17.21 1.66
C ARG A 450 14.17 16.65 2.99
N GLN A 451 13.18 15.78 2.93
CA GLN A 451 12.78 14.85 4.00
C GLN A 451 13.21 13.46 3.58
N VAL A 452 13.82 12.74 4.48
CA VAL A 452 14.31 11.37 4.23
C VAL A 452 13.68 10.42 5.24
N LEU A 453 13.17 9.30 4.77
CA LEU A 453 12.56 8.26 5.58
C LEU A 453 13.15 6.89 5.21
N SER A 454 14.07 6.42 6.02
CA SER A 454 14.57 5.04 6.01
C SER A 454 13.47 4.06 6.47
N PRO A 455 13.64 2.74 6.32
CA PRO A 455 12.74 1.76 6.92
C PRO A 455 12.51 1.98 8.43
N LEU A 456 13.55 2.37 9.17
CA LEU A 456 13.46 2.67 10.59
C LEU A 456 12.63 3.94 10.88
N ASP A 457 12.77 4.98 10.05
CA ASP A 457 11.96 6.20 10.18
C ASP A 457 10.49 5.93 9.86
N LEU A 458 10.20 5.11 8.86
CA LEU A 458 8.84 4.68 8.52
C LEU A 458 8.19 3.91 9.67
N GLU A 459 8.94 3.03 10.34
CA GLU A 459 8.48 2.30 11.52
C GLU A 459 8.20 3.25 12.70
N ARG A 460 9.17 4.11 13.05
CA ARG A 460 9.05 5.05 14.18
C ARG A 460 7.90 6.04 13.98
N THR A 461 7.76 6.57 12.77
CA THR A 461 6.77 7.61 12.46
C THR A 461 5.36 7.07 12.34
N PHE A 462 5.19 5.95 11.63
CA PHE A 462 3.88 5.45 11.23
C PHE A 462 3.50 4.11 11.87
N GLY A 463 4.41 3.45 12.59
CA GLY A 463 4.20 2.09 13.09
C GLY A 463 4.21 1.03 11.97
N LEU A 464 4.92 1.31 10.88
CA LEU A 464 5.11 0.38 9.77
C LEU A 464 6.27 -0.57 10.13
N VAL A 465 5.97 -1.68 10.77
CA VAL A 465 6.97 -2.64 11.27
C VAL A 465 7.91 -3.07 10.13
N GLY A 466 9.22 -2.90 10.32
CA GLY A 466 10.24 -3.12 9.30
C GLY A 466 10.21 -2.13 8.13
N GLY A 467 9.57 -0.98 8.30
CA GLY A 467 9.35 0.00 7.24
C GLY A 467 8.39 -0.49 6.14
N ASP A 468 7.55 -1.49 6.44
CA ASP A 468 6.71 -2.15 5.45
C ASP A 468 5.46 -1.35 5.09
N ILE A 469 5.45 -0.79 3.89
CA ILE A 469 4.32 0.01 3.38
C ILE A 469 3.08 -0.83 3.05
N MET A 470 3.22 -2.16 2.95
CA MET A 470 2.12 -3.10 2.68
C MET A 470 1.57 -3.77 3.96
N HIS A 471 2.17 -3.50 5.13
CA HIS A 471 1.87 -4.16 6.40
C HIS A 471 1.98 -5.68 6.34
N GLY A 472 3.03 -6.18 5.72
CA GLY A 472 3.37 -7.59 5.55
C GLY A 472 3.51 -7.98 4.09
N ASN A 473 4.42 -8.92 3.83
CA ASN A 473 4.76 -9.38 2.49
C ASN A 473 3.52 -9.83 1.71
N LEU A 474 3.53 -9.56 0.40
CA LEU A 474 2.51 -10.03 -0.53
C LEU A 474 2.92 -11.38 -1.14
N SER A 475 3.05 -12.41 -0.30
CA SER A 475 3.37 -13.78 -0.68
C SER A 475 2.21 -14.72 -0.41
N LEU A 476 2.11 -15.83 -1.14
CA LEU A 476 0.98 -16.78 -1.08
C LEU A 476 0.61 -17.23 0.33
N ASP A 477 1.62 -17.44 1.16
CA ASP A 477 1.48 -17.86 2.55
C ASP A 477 1.05 -16.72 3.51
N GLN A 478 0.98 -15.48 3.01
CA GLN A 478 0.53 -14.29 3.74
C GLN A 478 -0.56 -13.51 2.99
N MET A 479 -1.36 -14.18 2.16
CA MET A 479 -2.46 -13.57 1.43
C MET A 479 -3.78 -14.29 1.68
N PHE A 480 -4.89 -13.61 1.36
CA PHE A 480 -6.24 -14.12 1.43
C PHE A 480 -6.56 -14.70 2.81
N SER A 481 -6.94 -15.99 2.92
CA SER A 481 -7.25 -16.65 4.21
C SER A 481 -6.05 -16.77 5.16
N ALA A 482 -4.81 -16.66 4.64
CA ALA A 482 -3.58 -16.71 5.43
C ALA A 482 -3.09 -15.34 5.92
N ARG A 483 -3.85 -14.25 5.71
CA ARG A 483 -3.45 -12.91 6.12
C ARG A 483 -4.30 -12.40 7.30
N PRO A 484 -3.73 -12.09 8.48
CA PRO A 484 -2.30 -12.15 8.83
C PRO A 484 -1.78 -13.57 9.04
N VAL A 485 -2.58 -14.49 9.55
CA VAL A 485 -2.27 -15.90 9.74
C VAL A 485 -3.49 -16.76 9.41
N LEU A 486 -3.26 -17.97 8.97
CA LEU A 486 -4.34 -18.92 8.68
C LEU A 486 -5.18 -19.16 9.95
N GLY A 487 -6.51 -19.04 9.82
CA GLY A 487 -7.43 -19.08 10.96
C GLY A 487 -7.92 -17.70 11.43
N ALA A 488 -7.18 -16.62 11.14
CA ALA A 488 -7.56 -15.25 11.49
C ALA A 488 -7.76 -14.32 10.25
N GLY A 489 -7.98 -14.90 9.07
CA GLY A 489 -8.18 -14.16 7.82
C GLY A 489 -9.54 -13.48 7.70
N ASP A 490 -10.48 -13.73 8.61
CA ASP A 490 -11.84 -13.18 8.61
C ASP A 490 -11.99 -11.92 9.48
N TYR A 491 -10.92 -11.20 9.75
CA TYR A 491 -10.81 -9.96 10.55
C TYR A 491 -11.04 -10.15 12.06
N ARG A 492 -11.42 -11.35 12.51
CA ARG A 492 -11.53 -11.71 13.94
C ARG A 492 -10.18 -12.10 14.49
N THR A 493 -10.08 -12.04 15.81
CA THR A 493 -8.91 -12.49 16.55
C THR A 493 -9.30 -13.58 17.55
N PRO A 494 -8.34 -14.30 18.12
CA PRO A 494 -8.65 -15.24 19.22
C PRO A 494 -9.25 -14.56 20.46
N VAL A 495 -9.05 -13.24 20.62
CA VAL A 495 -9.66 -12.47 21.71
C VAL A 495 -11.05 -12.00 21.26
N ALA A 496 -12.10 -12.50 21.90
CA ALA A 496 -13.46 -12.12 21.54
C ALA A 496 -13.68 -10.60 21.62
N GLY A 497 -14.37 -10.01 20.63
CA GLY A 497 -14.60 -8.58 20.57
C GLY A 497 -13.38 -7.73 20.15
N LEU A 498 -12.25 -8.37 19.83
CA LEU A 498 -11.10 -7.71 19.20
C LEU A 498 -11.06 -8.09 17.71
N TYR A 499 -10.93 -7.07 16.85
CA TYR A 499 -10.91 -7.21 15.39
C TYR A 499 -9.71 -6.48 14.80
N GLN A 500 -9.33 -6.86 13.57
CA GLN A 500 -8.33 -6.15 12.78
C GLN A 500 -8.97 -5.58 11.52
N CYS A 501 -8.65 -4.34 11.16
CA CYS A 501 -9.12 -3.66 9.94
C CYS A 501 -7.99 -3.04 9.11
N GLY A 502 -6.75 -3.23 9.51
CA GLY A 502 -5.58 -2.66 8.85
C GLY A 502 -5.13 -3.44 7.62
N ALA A 503 -4.14 -2.91 6.91
CA ALA A 503 -3.53 -3.53 5.72
C ALA A 503 -2.83 -4.87 6.02
N GLY A 504 -2.58 -5.19 7.30
CA GLY A 504 -2.15 -6.52 7.74
C GLY A 504 -3.22 -7.61 7.59
N THR A 505 -4.45 -7.28 7.17
CA THR A 505 -5.52 -8.22 6.83
C THR A 505 -5.81 -8.22 5.33
N HIS A 506 -6.64 -9.16 4.84
CA HIS A 506 -7.05 -9.19 3.43
C HIS A 506 -7.74 -7.86 3.01
N PRO A 507 -7.49 -7.31 1.82
CA PRO A 507 -6.62 -7.81 0.75
C PRO A 507 -5.16 -7.37 0.85
N GLY A 508 -4.76 -6.61 1.86
CA GLY A 508 -3.42 -6.07 2.00
C GLY A 508 -3.35 -4.55 1.86
N GLY A 509 -2.16 -4.04 1.53
CA GLY A 509 -1.86 -2.61 1.38
C GLY A 509 -2.43 -1.96 0.12
N GLY A 510 -1.97 -0.71 -0.17
CA GLY A 510 -2.31 0.05 -1.39
C GLY A 510 -3.35 1.16 -1.20
N VAL A 511 -3.67 1.56 0.02
CA VAL A 511 -4.66 2.64 0.34
C VAL A 511 -6.04 2.35 -0.26
N THR A 512 -6.48 1.10 -0.14
CA THR A 512 -7.72 0.62 -0.79
C THR A 512 -8.99 0.96 -0.01
N GLY A 513 -8.92 1.05 1.32
CA GLY A 513 -10.10 1.08 2.22
C GLY A 513 -10.82 -0.27 2.35
N ALA A 514 -10.45 -1.27 1.55
CA ALA A 514 -11.12 -2.56 1.54
C ALA A 514 -11.01 -3.34 2.86
N PRO A 515 -9.84 -3.43 3.53
CA PRO A 515 -9.74 -4.05 4.85
C PRO A 515 -10.72 -3.44 5.86
N GLY A 516 -10.81 -2.10 5.89
CA GLY A 516 -11.72 -1.37 6.77
C GLY A 516 -13.20 -1.68 6.48
N HIS A 517 -13.60 -1.70 5.20
CA HIS A 517 -14.94 -2.08 4.77
C HIS A 517 -15.30 -3.51 5.19
N ASN A 518 -14.39 -4.46 4.93
CA ASN A 518 -14.64 -5.87 5.21
C ASN A 518 -14.71 -6.15 6.71
N ALA A 519 -13.79 -5.57 7.49
CA ALA A 519 -13.80 -5.67 8.95
C ALA A 519 -15.11 -5.10 9.56
N ALA A 520 -15.54 -3.93 9.11
CA ALA A 520 -16.81 -3.35 9.56
C ALA A 520 -17.98 -4.30 9.34
N ARG A 521 -18.06 -4.99 8.20
CA ARG A 521 -19.09 -5.99 7.91
C ARG A 521 -19.08 -7.14 8.90
N GLU A 522 -17.90 -7.63 9.29
CA GLU A 522 -17.80 -8.74 10.26
C GLU A 522 -18.15 -8.27 11.67
N VAL A 523 -17.71 -7.10 12.08
CA VAL A 523 -18.13 -6.46 13.35
C VAL A 523 -19.65 -6.31 13.42
N LEU A 524 -20.30 -5.79 12.35
CA LEU A 524 -21.75 -5.63 12.29
C LEU A 524 -22.52 -6.96 12.28
N ARG A 525 -21.96 -8.02 11.67
CA ARG A 525 -22.55 -9.37 11.74
C ARG A 525 -22.55 -9.90 13.16
N ASP A 526 -21.45 -9.67 13.89
CA ASP A 526 -21.33 -10.12 15.27
C ASP A 526 -22.20 -9.28 16.22
N ALA A 527 -22.32 -7.98 15.99
CA ALA A 527 -23.26 -7.12 16.71
C ALA A 527 -24.71 -7.62 16.59
N LYS A 528 -25.16 -7.95 15.36
CA LYS A 528 -26.51 -8.51 15.12
C LYS A 528 -26.73 -9.86 15.83
N ARG A 529 -25.68 -10.65 15.97
CA ARG A 529 -25.71 -11.94 16.67
C ARG A 529 -25.49 -11.81 18.19
N ARG A 530 -25.45 -10.58 18.70
CA ARG A 530 -25.16 -10.28 20.12
C ARG A 530 -23.87 -10.93 20.63
N ARG A 531 -22.85 -10.99 19.78
CA ARG A 531 -21.54 -11.55 20.16
C ARG A 531 -20.63 -10.54 20.86
N PHE A 532 -21.04 -9.28 20.97
CA PHE A 532 -20.43 -8.23 21.80
C PHE A 532 -21.46 -7.19 22.27
#